data_7d873f25bafe188364911ebc99816dad
#
_entry.id   7d873f25bafe188364911ebc99816dad
#
_cell.length_a   1.000
_cell.length_b   1.000
_cell.length_c   1.000
_cell.angle_alpha   90.00
_cell.angle_beta   90.00
_cell.angle_gamma   90.00
#
_symmetry.space_group_name_H-M   'P 1'
#
loop_
_entity.id
_entity.type
_entity.pdbx_description
1 polymer ?
#
loop_
_entity_poly.entity_id
_entity_poly.type
_entity_poly.pdbx_seq_one_letter_code
_entity_poly.pdbx_strand_id
1 'polypeptide(L)'
;MKEEQKVSFIHSISAKIMLLTVLAVVMSVLIVAFRAETGAKKVVGDVSADYILSMAEMGVEIVNNLPQEADAGAYENALADISMEGIDSSYAYLVDTDGTMLYHPTAEKIGQPVENAVVLGVVAELAKGQVPVNETVTYDFKGVTKYAAYAITANRQIVVVTADED
;
A
#
# COMPACT_ATOMS: atom_id res chain seq x y z
N MET A 1 74.65 7.16 23.70
CA MET A 1 73.30 7.66 23.46
C MET A 1 72.51 6.59 22.72
N LYS A 2 71.50 5.94 23.37
CA LYS A 2 70.60 4.99 22.70
C LYS A 2 69.49 5.81 22.04
N GLU A 3 69.40 5.76 20.73
CA GLU A 3 68.23 6.30 20.01
C GLU A 3 67.03 5.42 20.36
N GLU A 4 66.07 5.98 21.09
CA GLU A 4 64.74 5.38 21.26
C GLU A 4 64.00 5.45 19.92
N GLN A 5 63.86 4.29 19.25
CA GLN A 5 62.99 4.19 18.09
C GLN A 5 61.56 4.44 18.55
N LYS A 6 61.00 5.60 18.24
CA LYS A 6 59.57 5.90 18.33
C LYS A 6 58.80 4.97 17.39
N VAL A 7 58.35 3.84 17.90
CA VAL A 7 57.40 2.99 17.15
C VAL A 7 56.13 3.80 16.93
N SER A 8 55.79 4.08 15.67
CA SER A 8 54.57 4.79 15.32
C SER A 8 53.40 4.06 15.93
N PHE A 9 52.52 4.75 16.65
CA PHE A 9 51.33 4.19 17.33
C PHE A 9 50.52 3.26 16.43
N ILE A 10 50.39 3.61 15.15
CA ILE A 10 49.65 2.83 14.12
C ILE A 10 50.26 1.45 13.86
N HIS A 11 51.58 1.25 14.15
CA HIS A 11 52.25 -0.06 13.98
C HIS A 11 52.24 -0.93 15.24
N SER A 12 51.74 -0.39 16.36
CA SER A 12 51.61 -1.14 17.59
C SER A 12 50.51 -2.22 17.47
N ILE A 13 50.75 -3.41 17.99
CA ILE A 13 49.78 -4.50 18.03
C ILE A 13 48.48 -4.06 18.75
N SER A 14 48.61 -3.30 19.85
CA SER A 14 47.48 -2.75 20.60
C SER A 14 46.61 -1.81 19.76
N ALA A 15 47.26 -0.95 18.91
CA ALA A 15 46.50 -0.06 18.01
C ALA A 15 45.75 -0.83 16.93
N LYS A 16 46.33 -1.89 16.39
CA LYS A 16 45.68 -2.77 15.41
C LYS A 16 44.47 -3.50 16.01
N ILE A 17 44.63 -4.04 17.24
CA ILE A 17 43.51 -4.69 17.95
C ILE A 17 42.40 -3.68 18.24
N MET A 18 42.73 -2.49 18.72
CA MET A 18 41.76 -1.44 19.00
C MET A 18 41.00 -0.99 17.72
N LEU A 19 41.71 -0.84 16.61
CA LEU A 19 41.11 -0.48 15.32
C LEU A 19 40.16 -1.59 14.84
N LEU A 20 40.56 -2.85 14.98
CA LEU A 20 39.77 -4.00 14.55
C LEU A 20 38.52 -4.18 15.41
N THR A 21 38.59 -3.95 16.73
CA THR A 21 37.43 -3.94 17.62
C THR A 21 36.47 -2.79 17.31
N VAL A 22 36.98 -1.59 17.11
CA VAL A 22 36.14 -0.45 16.70
C VAL A 22 35.44 -0.73 15.38
N LEU A 23 36.17 -1.25 14.40
CA LEU A 23 35.58 -1.60 13.09
C LEU A 23 34.49 -2.67 13.25
N ALA A 24 34.70 -3.71 14.05
CA ALA A 24 33.71 -4.74 14.31
C ALA A 24 32.45 -4.19 14.99
N VAL A 25 32.60 -3.29 15.96
CA VAL A 25 31.48 -2.62 16.62
C VAL A 25 30.71 -1.76 15.64
N VAL A 26 31.40 -0.93 14.85
CA VAL A 26 30.75 -0.09 13.84
C VAL A 26 29.98 -0.94 12.82
N MET A 27 30.58 -2.00 12.32
CA MET A 27 29.91 -2.91 11.38
C MET A 27 28.68 -3.59 12.01
N SER A 28 28.76 -4.02 13.26
CA SER A 28 27.61 -4.62 13.94
C SER A 28 26.46 -3.62 14.13
N VAL A 29 26.77 -2.38 14.50
CA VAL A 29 25.75 -1.31 14.62
C VAL A 29 25.09 -1.02 13.27
N LEU A 30 25.88 -0.92 12.19
CA LEU A 30 25.34 -0.70 10.85
C LEU A 30 24.42 -1.85 10.38
N ILE A 31 24.80 -3.09 10.66
CA ILE A 31 23.98 -4.26 10.32
C ILE A 31 22.66 -4.23 11.11
N VAL A 32 22.70 -3.93 12.41
CA VAL A 32 21.50 -3.84 13.24
C VAL A 32 20.60 -2.69 12.77
N ALA A 33 21.16 -1.53 12.49
CA ALA A 33 20.40 -0.37 11.97
C ALA A 33 19.72 -0.69 10.64
N PHE A 34 20.44 -1.30 9.69
CA PHE A 34 19.89 -1.71 8.40
C PHE A 34 18.75 -2.75 8.56
N ARG A 35 18.93 -3.74 9.45
CA ARG A 35 17.89 -4.74 9.73
C ARG A 35 16.67 -4.13 10.41
N ALA A 36 16.86 -3.19 11.31
CA ALA A 36 15.76 -2.48 11.98
C ALA A 36 14.95 -1.64 10.99
N GLU A 37 15.61 -0.92 10.09
CA GLU A 37 14.92 -0.10 9.07
C GLU A 37 14.12 -0.97 8.10
N THR A 38 14.71 -2.04 7.55
CA THR A 38 14.00 -2.93 6.63
C THR A 38 12.84 -3.67 7.30
N GLY A 39 13.02 -4.06 8.57
CA GLY A 39 11.95 -4.70 9.35
C GLY A 39 10.80 -3.74 9.64
N ALA A 40 11.09 -2.50 10.02
CA ALA A 40 10.07 -1.48 10.28
C ALA A 40 9.26 -1.16 9.01
N LYS A 41 9.91 -0.94 7.87
CA LYS A 41 9.24 -0.69 6.58
C LYS A 41 8.29 -1.83 6.20
N LYS A 42 8.71 -3.08 6.39
CA LYS A 42 7.86 -4.23 6.09
C LYS A 42 6.61 -4.26 6.99
N VAL A 43 6.78 -4.10 8.31
CA VAL A 43 5.64 -4.12 9.25
C VAL A 43 4.66 -3.00 8.95
N VAL A 44 5.14 -1.79 8.67
CA VAL A 44 4.28 -0.66 8.29
C VAL A 44 3.53 -0.96 6.99
N GLY A 45 4.21 -1.52 5.99
CA GLY A 45 3.58 -1.91 4.73
C GLY A 45 2.48 -2.97 4.92
N ASP A 46 2.75 -4.02 5.69
CA ASP A 46 1.79 -5.08 5.97
C ASP A 46 0.55 -4.55 6.71
N VAL A 47 0.75 -3.69 7.73
CA VAL A 47 -0.37 -3.05 8.46
C VAL A 47 -1.19 -2.13 7.56
N SER A 48 -0.54 -1.36 6.70
CA SER A 48 -1.24 -0.48 5.76
C SER A 48 -2.05 -1.28 4.73
N ALA A 49 -1.52 -2.41 4.26
CA ALA A 49 -2.21 -3.33 3.36
C ALA A 49 -3.47 -3.93 4.00
N ASP A 50 -3.37 -4.42 5.23
CA ASP A 50 -4.50 -4.95 5.99
C ASP A 50 -5.56 -3.87 6.26
N TYR A 51 -5.11 -2.64 6.54
CA TYR A 51 -6.01 -1.53 6.80
C TYR A 51 -6.81 -1.13 5.56
N ILE A 52 -6.15 -0.93 4.41
CA ILE A 52 -6.84 -0.55 3.16
C ILE A 52 -7.81 -1.65 2.68
N LEU A 53 -7.45 -2.93 2.89
CA LEU A 53 -8.33 -4.05 2.59
C LEU A 53 -9.57 -4.04 3.49
N SER A 54 -9.38 -3.84 4.79
CA SER A 54 -10.51 -3.73 5.73
C SER A 54 -11.46 -2.60 5.37
N MET A 55 -10.94 -1.49 4.83
CA MET A 55 -11.78 -0.38 4.36
C MET A 55 -12.57 -0.73 3.11
N ALA A 56 -11.97 -1.46 2.16
CA ALA A 56 -12.69 -1.94 0.98
C ALA A 56 -13.80 -2.93 1.37
N GLU A 57 -13.53 -3.84 2.30
CA GLU A 57 -14.52 -4.78 2.84
C GLU A 57 -15.63 -4.06 3.62
N MET A 58 -15.31 -3.04 4.41
CA MET A 58 -16.32 -2.20 5.05
C MET A 58 -17.21 -1.50 4.00
N GLY A 59 -16.62 -1.00 2.92
CA GLY A 59 -17.35 -0.43 1.80
C GLY A 59 -18.31 -1.45 1.16
N VAL A 60 -17.89 -2.70 1.01
CA VAL A 60 -18.76 -3.79 0.53
C VAL A 60 -19.95 -4.00 1.46
N GLU A 61 -19.74 -4.05 2.77
CA GLU A 61 -20.83 -4.20 3.75
C GLU A 61 -21.84 -3.05 3.64
N ILE A 62 -21.36 -1.82 3.49
CA ILE A 62 -22.23 -0.65 3.34
C ILE A 62 -23.02 -0.74 2.03
N VAL A 63 -22.35 -1.03 0.89
CA VAL A 63 -23.02 -1.15 -0.41
C VAL A 63 -24.03 -2.29 -0.44
N ASN A 64 -23.73 -3.44 0.17
CA ASN A 64 -24.65 -4.57 0.24
C ASN A 64 -25.93 -4.26 1.03
N ASN A 65 -25.90 -3.28 1.93
CA ASN A 65 -27.05 -2.82 2.71
C ASN A 65 -27.85 -1.70 2.03
N LEU A 66 -27.41 -1.18 0.87
CA LEU A 66 -28.18 -0.21 0.12
C LEU A 66 -29.37 -0.86 -0.60
N PRO A 67 -30.42 -0.08 -0.92
CA PRO A 67 -31.50 -0.54 -1.77
C PRO A 67 -30.98 -1.06 -3.13
N GLN A 68 -31.65 -2.07 -3.69
CA GLN A 68 -31.24 -2.69 -4.96
C GLN A 68 -31.22 -1.70 -6.16
N GLU A 69 -31.97 -0.62 -6.09
CA GLU A 69 -32.01 0.46 -7.09
C GLU A 69 -31.33 1.73 -6.55
N ALA A 70 -30.18 1.56 -5.83
CA ALA A 70 -29.41 2.70 -5.36
C ALA A 70 -28.88 3.54 -6.53
N ASP A 71 -29.03 4.85 -6.42
CA ASP A 71 -28.52 5.80 -7.39
C ASP A 71 -27.13 6.34 -7.02
N ALA A 72 -26.56 7.17 -7.86
CA ALA A 72 -25.23 7.75 -7.62
C ALA A 72 -25.15 8.54 -6.31
N GLY A 73 -26.24 9.20 -5.89
CA GLY A 73 -26.27 9.91 -4.61
C GLY A 73 -26.28 8.99 -3.40
N ALA A 74 -26.91 7.82 -3.49
CA ALA A 74 -26.86 6.79 -2.46
C ALA A 74 -25.44 6.22 -2.32
N TYR A 75 -24.74 5.98 -3.43
CA TYR A 75 -23.36 5.51 -3.41
C TYR A 75 -22.40 6.56 -2.87
N GLU A 76 -22.58 7.84 -3.23
CA GLU A 76 -21.81 8.96 -2.68
C GLU A 76 -21.95 9.03 -1.16
N ASN A 77 -23.18 9.03 -0.64
CA ASN A 77 -23.42 9.04 0.80
C ASN A 77 -22.85 7.82 1.53
N ALA A 78 -22.75 6.69 0.85
CA ALA A 78 -22.24 5.45 1.42
C ALA A 78 -20.70 5.40 1.46
N LEU A 79 -20.02 5.96 0.47
CA LEU A 79 -18.60 5.72 0.22
C LEU A 79 -17.71 6.97 0.34
N ALA A 80 -18.29 8.19 0.39
CA ALA A 80 -17.51 9.43 0.40
C ALA A 80 -16.54 9.54 1.59
N ASP A 81 -16.92 9.00 2.74
CA ASP A 81 -16.12 9.04 3.97
C ASP A 81 -15.15 7.84 4.09
N ILE A 82 -15.14 6.92 3.12
CA ILE A 82 -14.20 5.80 3.12
C ILE A 82 -12.88 6.25 2.51
N SER A 83 -11.93 6.56 3.37
CA SER A 83 -10.56 6.96 3.04
C SER A 83 -9.63 6.61 4.17
N MET A 84 -8.33 6.45 3.89
CA MET A 84 -7.32 6.22 4.94
C MET A 84 -7.09 7.52 5.71
N GLU A 85 -7.28 7.47 7.04
CA GLU A 85 -7.08 8.63 7.92
C GLU A 85 -5.64 9.17 7.81
N GLY A 86 -5.52 10.47 7.59
CA GLY A 86 -4.23 11.16 7.44
C GLY A 86 -3.58 11.03 6.06
N ILE A 87 -4.25 10.42 5.08
CA ILE A 87 -3.76 10.30 3.69
C ILE A 87 -4.73 11.02 2.75
N ASP A 88 -4.40 12.25 2.39
CA ASP A 88 -5.26 13.12 1.56
C ASP A 88 -5.54 12.55 0.15
N SER A 89 -4.64 11.71 -0.37
CA SER A 89 -4.79 11.05 -1.67
C SER A 89 -5.69 9.83 -1.63
N SER A 90 -6.15 9.41 -0.45
CA SER A 90 -6.96 8.20 -0.28
C SER A 90 -8.44 8.47 -0.57
N TYR A 91 -9.06 7.57 -1.30
CA TYR A 91 -10.50 7.59 -1.58
C TYR A 91 -11.03 6.22 -1.97
N ALA A 92 -12.35 6.05 -1.84
CA ALA A 92 -13.07 4.90 -2.36
C ALA A 92 -13.76 5.22 -3.68
N TYR A 93 -13.98 4.19 -4.51
CA TYR A 93 -14.85 4.25 -5.69
C TYR A 93 -15.52 2.90 -5.93
N LEU A 94 -16.61 2.91 -6.69
CA LEU A 94 -17.42 1.72 -6.98
C LEU A 94 -17.52 1.52 -8.49
N VAL A 95 -17.31 0.28 -8.91
CA VAL A 95 -17.35 -0.14 -10.32
C VAL A 95 -18.39 -1.25 -10.49
N ASP A 96 -19.18 -1.18 -11.54
CA ASP A 96 -20.15 -2.22 -11.89
C ASP A 96 -19.46 -3.44 -12.53
N THR A 97 -20.19 -4.50 -12.69
CA THR A 97 -19.75 -5.78 -13.29
C THR A 97 -19.24 -5.66 -14.73
N ASP A 98 -19.69 -4.63 -15.44
CA ASP A 98 -19.25 -4.34 -16.82
C ASP A 98 -18.06 -3.37 -16.89
N GLY A 99 -17.58 -2.90 -15.74
CA GLY A 99 -16.47 -1.94 -15.65
C GLY A 99 -16.89 -0.47 -15.66
N THR A 100 -18.17 -0.16 -15.62
CA THR A 100 -18.68 1.22 -15.52
C THR A 100 -18.52 1.74 -14.08
N MET A 101 -18.02 2.95 -13.90
CA MET A 101 -17.93 3.59 -12.59
C MET A 101 -19.31 4.04 -12.10
N LEU A 102 -19.80 3.43 -11.02
CA LEU A 102 -21.05 3.81 -10.36
C LEU A 102 -20.86 4.96 -9.37
N TYR A 103 -19.69 5.04 -8.74
CA TYR A 103 -19.28 6.13 -7.86
C TYR A 103 -17.80 6.42 -8.00
N HIS A 104 -17.44 7.68 -7.98
CA HIS A 104 -16.07 8.18 -7.88
C HIS A 104 -16.09 9.58 -7.27
N PRO A 105 -15.12 10.01 -6.41
CA PRO A 105 -15.07 11.38 -5.87
C PRO A 105 -14.97 12.45 -6.95
N THR A 106 -14.40 12.12 -8.11
CA THR A 106 -14.38 12.98 -9.30
C THR A 106 -15.62 12.69 -10.14
N ALA A 107 -16.60 13.56 -10.10
CA ALA A 107 -17.93 13.35 -10.70
C ALA A 107 -17.89 13.01 -12.21
N GLU A 108 -16.93 13.59 -12.96
CA GLU A 108 -16.76 13.35 -14.39
C GLU A 108 -16.40 11.90 -14.74
N LYS A 109 -15.96 11.12 -13.76
CA LYS A 109 -15.65 9.70 -13.94
C LYS A 109 -16.87 8.79 -13.77
N ILE A 110 -17.93 9.26 -13.12
CA ILE A 110 -19.16 8.48 -12.95
C ILE A 110 -19.80 8.22 -14.32
N GLY A 111 -20.15 6.96 -14.56
CA GLY A 111 -20.66 6.51 -15.86
C GLY A 111 -19.59 6.25 -16.92
N GLN A 112 -18.32 6.53 -16.64
CA GLN A 112 -17.21 6.22 -17.54
C GLN A 112 -16.62 4.82 -17.24
N PRO A 113 -15.99 4.17 -18.21
CA PRO A 113 -15.30 2.91 -17.98
C PRO A 113 -14.09 3.12 -17.06
N VAL A 114 -13.81 2.14 -16.19
CA VAL A 114 -12.63 2.13 -15.35
C VAL A 114 -11.36 2.03 -16.20
N GLU A 115 -10.34 2.83 -15.86
CA GLU A 115 -9.05 2.82 -16.57
C GLU A 115 -7.98 1.96 -15.87
N ASN A 116 -8.18 1.60 -14.62
CA ASN A 116 -7.23 0.83 -13.83
C ASN A 116 -7.13 -0.62 -14.34
N ALA A 117 -5.91 -1.02 -14.75
CA ALA A 117 -5.67 -2.34 -15.32
C ALA A 117 -5.96 -3.50 -14.36
N VAL A 118 -5.74 -3.30 -13.03
CA VAL A 118 -6.07 -4.32 -12.02
C VAL A 118 -7.57 -4.53 -11.96
N VAL A 119 -8.35 -3.45 -11.87
CA VAL A 119 -9.82 -3.53 -11.80
C VAL A 119 -10.40 -4.08 -13.11
N LEU A 120 -9.82 -3.73 -14.27
CA LEU A 120 -10.20 -4.35 -15.56
C LEU A 120 -9.95 -5.86 -15.55
N GLY A 121 -8.88 -6.32 -14.90
CA GLY A 121 -8.63 -7.76 -14.68
C GLY A 121 -9.74 -8.42 -13.85
N VAL A 122 -10.15 -7.78 -12.76
CA VAL A 122 -11.26 -8.25 -11.91
C VAL A 122 -12.56 -8.31 -12.70
N VAL A 123 -12.91 -7.27 -13.46
CA VAL A 123 -14.07 -7.24 -14.36
C VAL A 123 -14.04 -8.41 -15.34
N ALA A 124 -12.87 -8.70 -15.94
CA ALA A 124 -12.73 -9.81 -16.88
C ALA A 124 -12.92 -11.19 -16.22
N GLU A 125 -12.55 -11.37 -14.96
CA GLU A 125 -12.79 -12.59 -14.20
C GLU A 125 -14.28 -12.74 -13.83
N LEU A 126 -14.90 -11.66 -13.37
CA LEU A 126 -16.34 -11.63 -13.09
C LEU A 126 -17.17 -11.96 -14.32
N ALA A 127 -16.77 -11.48 -15.51
CA ALA A 127 -17.42 -11.80 -16.79
C ALA A 127 -17.33 -13.29 -17.16
N LYS A 128 -16.30 -14.00 -16.66
CA LYS A 128 -16.17 -15.47 -16.80
C LYS A 128 -16.95 -16.25 -15.73
N GLY A 129 -17.64 -15.55 -14.83
CA GLY A 129 -18.35 -16.16 -13.72
C GLY A 129 -17.47 -16.49 -12.51
N GLN A 130 -16.19 -16.10 -12.52
CA GLN A 130 -15.28 -16.24 -11.40
C GLN A 130 -15.43 -15.04 -10.47
N VAL A 131 -15.33 -15.27 -9.17
CA VAL A 131 -15.31 -14.19 -8.17
C VAL A 131 -13.90 -14.17 -7.58
N PRO A 132 -13.10 -13.15 -7.88
CA PRO A 132 -11.76 -13.00 -7.31
C PRO A 132 -11.81 -12.86 -5.78
N VAL A 133 -10.73 -13.25 -5.13
CA VAL A 133 -10.55 -13.02 -3.69
C VAL A 133 -10.28 -11.53 -3.49
N ASN A 134 -10.85 -10.95 -2.44
CA ASN A 134 -10.51 -9.59 -2.02
C ASN A 134 -9.02 -9.51 -1.72
N GLU A 135 -8.33 -8.52 -2.27
CA GLU A 135 -6.89 -8.40 -2.06
C GLU A 135 -6.39 -6.95 -2.14
N THR A 136 -5.20 -6.76 -1.61
CA THR A 136 -4.43 -5.52 -1.73
C THR A 136 -3.45 -5.63 -2.90
N VAL A 137 -3.35 -4.57 -3.67
CA VAL A 137 -2.48 -4.49 -4.85
C VAL A 137 -1.70 -3.18 -4.87
N THR A 138 -0.51 -3.24 -5.47
CA THR A 138 0.28 -2.04 -5.80
C THR A 138 0.41 -1.96 -7.31
N TYR A 139 0.16 -0.79 -7.90
CA TYR A 139 0.24 -0.59 -9.34
C TYR A 139 0.66 0.84 -9.67
N ASP A 140 1.24 1.03 -10.86
CA ASP A 140 1.50 2.37 -11.41
C ASP A 140 0.25 2.86 -12.16
N PHE A 141 -0.15 4.10 -11.86
CA PHE A 141 -1.22 4.78 -12.56
C PHE A 141 -0.76 6.17 -13.01
N LYS A 142 -0.50 6.32 -14.30
CA LYS A 142 -0.05 7.58 -14.91
C LYS A 142 1.24 8.13 -14.27
N GLY A 143 2.17 7.23 -13.88
CA GLY A 143 3.47 7.58 -13.29
C GLY A 143 3.44 7.80 -11.78
N VAL A 144 2.33 7.50 -11.12
CA VAL A 144 2.20 7.51 -9.65
C VAL A 144 1.97 6.09 -9.18
N THR A 145 2.80 5.61 -8.26
CA THR A 145 2.57 4.32 -7.58
C THR A 145 1.37 4.47 -6.65
N LYS A 146 0.42 3.54 -6.75
CA LYS A 146 -0.76 3.51 -5.89
C LYS A 146 -0.82 2.21 -5.10
N TYR A 147 -1.20 2.33 -3.85
CA TYR A 147 -1.72 1.23 -3.05
C TYR A 147 -3.23 1.19 -3.21
N ALA A 148 -3.78 0.02 -3.41
CA ALA A 148 -5.22 -0.15 -3.44
C ALA A 148 -5.62 -1.51 -2.89
N ALA A 149 -6.85 -1.59 -2.40
CA ALA A 149 -7.52 -2.86 -2.16
C ALA A 149 -8.83 -2.87 -2.93
N TYR A 150 -9.22 -4.04 -3.39
CA TYR A 150 -10.56 -4.24 -3.91
C TYR A 150 -11.29 -5.35 -3.17
N ALA A 151 -12.60 -5.20 -3.07
CA ALA A 151 -13.49 -6.19 -2.48
C ALA A 151 -14.78 -6.27 -3.29
N ILE A 152 -15.37 -7.47 -3.35
CA ILE A 152 -16.49 -7.78 -4.23
C ILE A 152 -17.80 -7.83 -3.44
N THR A 153 -18.82 -7.09 -3.86
CA THR A 153 -20.16 -7.10 -3.27
C THR A 153 -20.95 -8.36 -3.64
N ALA A 154 -22.05 -8.59 -2.93
CA ALA A 154 -23.00 -9.67 -3.25
C ALA A 154 -23.54 -9.57 -4.69
N ASN A 155 -23.71 -8.36 -5.21
CA ASN A 155 -24.14 -8.10 -6.59
C ASN A 155 -22.97 -8.08 -7.59
N ARG A 156 -21.78 -8.52 -7.18
CA ARG A 156 -20.53 -8.56 -7.98
C ARG A 156 -20.01 -7.19 -8.41
N GLN A 157 -20.45 -6.11 -7.77
CA GLN A 157 -19.82 -4.80 -7.92
C GLN A 157 -18.48 -4.79 -7.19
N ILE A 158 -17.57 -3.92 -7.61
CA ILE A 158 -16.21 -3.86 -7.11
C ILE A 158 -16.04 -2.56 -6.32
N VAL A 159 -15.90 -2.66 -5.00
CA VAL A 159 -15.46 -1.53 -4.17
C VAL A 159 -13.94 -1.50 -4.19
N VAL A 160 -13.38 -0.35 -4.50
CA VAL A 160 -11.94 -0.11 -4.50
C VAL A 160 -11.62 1.04 -3.57
N VAL A 161 -10.67 0.84 -2.67
CA VAL A 161 -10.05 1.92 -1.88
C VAL A 161 -8.61 2.07 -2.36
N THR A 162 -8.18 3.30 -2.59
CA THR A 162 -6.84 3.58 -3.12
C THR A 162 -6.19 4.77 -2.42
N ALA A 163 -4.86 4.80 -2.41
CA ALA A 163 -4.03 5.90 -1.95
C ALA A 163 -2.76 5.97 -2.81
N ASP A 164 -2.16 7.16 -2.92
CA ASP A 164 -0.85 7.31 -3.55
C ASP A 164 0.26 6.83 -2.59
N GLU A 165 1.32 6.26 -3.15
CA GLU A 165 2.56 6.02 -2.40
C GLU A 165 3.27 7.37 -2.24
N ASP A 166 3.46 7.83 -1.00
CA ASP A 166 4.22 9.04 -0.65
C ASP A 166 5.74 8.79 -0.63
#